data_932dd3638da716c4850f509eba7074f1
#
_entry.id   932dd3638da716c4850f509eba7074f1
#
_cell.length_a   1.000
_cell.length_b   1.000
_cell.length_c   1.000
_cell.angle_alpha   90.00
_cell.angle_beta   90.00
_cell.angle_gamma   90.00
#
_symmetry.space_group_name_H-M   'P 1'
#
loop_
_entity.id
_entity.type
_entity.pdbx_description
1 polymer ?
#
loop_
_entity_poly.entity_id
_entity_poly.type
_entity_poly.pdbx_seq_one_letter_code
_entity_poly.pdbx_strand_id
1 'polypeptide(L)'
;MKKTLSLLLLFLALPLLAQERIWEGTQCSNRSVTLTAYLPEGEPKAAIVVCPGGSYHWHDMETEGTKVAQWLASEGYAAYVLKYRVAGKFEFVAKYRTIVRGHRHPDMICDIQRAIQLVRERYDGPVGAIGFSAGGHLVMSAGEYFGTNFLSRYGIEPAVSLRPDFVAPIYPVVTLSAPPVHKRSRLGLLGEWTVLKQEMRDSMSLEKHVKPDTPPVFLLNCVDDPIVKYQNSELLDSALTANRIPHLYTQYKTGGHGFGANPEKQNEETKQWQPAFLIWLNQVMEHSDPGGLGD
;
A
#
# COMPACT_ATOMS: atom_id res chain seq x y z
N MET A 1 14.02 39.38 -48.96
CA MET A 1 13.93 39.15 -47.48
C MET A 1 13.11 37.91 -47.24
N LYS A 2 13.73 36.76 -47.03
CA LYS A 2 13.05 35.48 -46.71
C LYS A 2 12.96 35.37 -45.17
N LYS A 3 11.74 35.40 -44.61
CA LYS A 3 11.52 35.15 -43.20
C LYS A 3 11.49 33.65 -42.98
N THR A 4 12.51 33.11 -42.35
CA THR A 4 12.58 31.76 -41.83
C THR A 4 11.75 31.67 -40.54
N LEU A 5 10.62 30.93 -40.57
CA LEU A 5 9.76 30.64 -39.44
C LEU A 5 10.40 29.45 -38.72
N SER A 6 11.06 29.67 -37.58
CA SER A 6 11.54 28.60 -36.70
C SER A 6 10.37 28.04 -35.93
N LEU A 7 9.98 26.82 -36.28
CA LEU A 7 8.96 26.04 -35.55
C LEU A 7 9.64 25.44 -34.31
N LEU A 8 9.36 26.01 -33.13
CA LEU A 8 9.83 25.48 -31.85
C LEU A 8 8.91 24.27 -31.50
N LEU A 9 9.38 23.06 -31.78
CA LEU A 9 8.76 21.84 -31.32
C LEU A 9 8.95 21.72 -29.82
N LEU A 10 7.92 22.07 -29.07
CA LEU A 10 7.80 21.78 -27.64
C LEU A 10 7.58 20.26 -27.48
N PHE A 11 8.66 19.52 -27.22
CA PHE A 11 8.53 18.13 -26.76
C PHE A 11 7.95 18.16 -25.35
N LEU A 12 6.64 17.96 -25.23
CA LEU A 12 6.01 17.53 -23.99
C LEU A 12 6.59 16.13 -23.68
N ALA A 13 7.57 16.05 -22.79
CA ALA A 13 8.00 14.81 -22.21
C ALA A 13 6.84 14.27 -21.38
N LEU A 14 6.02 13.37 -21.97
CA LEU A 14 5.12 12.55 -21.19
C LEU A 14 5.98 11.75 -20.21
N PRO A 15 5.63 11.73 -18.91
CA PRO A 15 6.35 10.91 -17.95
C PRO A 15 6.36 9.48 -18.46
N LEU A 16 7.55 8.92 -18.64
CA LEU A 16 7.73 7.56 -19.11
C LEU A 16 7.21 6.62 -18.02
N LEU A 17 6.00 6.09 -18.18
CA LEU A 17 5.43 5.08 -17.30
C LEU A 17 6.22 3.78 -17.50
N ALA A 18 7.26 3.57 -16.68
CA ALA A 18 8.02 2.35 -16.69
C ALA A 18 7.25 1.29 -15.86
N GLN A 19 6.61 0.36 -16.56
CA GLN A 19 5.99 -0.81 -15.93
C GLN A 19 6.93 -2.00 -16.03
N GLU A 20 7.26 -2.62 -14.90
CA GLU A 20 8.09 -3.81 -14.85
C GLU A 20 7.35 -5.00 -14.24
N ARG A 21 7.75 -6.23 -14.61
CA ARG A 21 7.31 -7.49 -14.02
C ARG A 21 8.28 -7.88 -12.92
N ILE A 22 7.90 -7.71 -11.67
CA ILE A 22 8.84 -7.82 -10.55
C ILE A 22 9.35 -9.25 -10.27
N TRP A 23 8.73 -10.26 -10.85
CA TRP A 23 9.14 -11.67 -10.73
C TRP A 23 9.91 -12.19 -11.94
N GLU A 24 10.19 -11.35 -12.93
CA GLU A 24 10.96 -11.76 -14.10
C GLU A 24 12.40 -12.16 -13.69
N GLY A 25 12.91 -13.26 -14.23
CA GLY A 25 14.23 -13.78 -13.87
C GLY A 25 14.34 -14.46 -12.50
N THR A 26 13.23 -14.66 -11.79
CA THR A 26 13.20 -15.35 -10.49
C THR A 26 12.57 -16.75 -10.59
N GLN A 27 12.60 -17.51 -9.48
CA GLN A 27 11.90 -18.80 -9.39
C GLN A 27 10.36 -18.66 -9.34
N CYS A 28 9.84 -17.46 -9.13
CA CYS A 28 8.40 -17.20 -9.21
C CYS A 28 7.97 -17.06 -10.67
N SER A 29 7.12 -17.99 -11.14
CA SER A 29 6.64 -17.99 -12.54
C SER A 29 5.54 -16.96 -12.83
N ASN A 30 5.08 -16.20 -11.82
CA ASN A 30 3.98 -15.25 -11.99
C ASN A 30 4.44 -14.01 -12.77
N ARG A 31 3.80 -13.78 -13.94
CA ARG A 31 4.09 -12.62 -14.80
C ARG A 31 3.03 -11.52 -14.73
N SER A 32 2.00 -11.68 -13.91
CA SER A 32 0.90 -10.72 -13.79
C SER A 32 1.17 -9.63 -12.74
N VAL A 33 2.16 -9.84 -11.87
CA VAL A 33 2.57 -8.86 -10.85
C VAL A 33 3.45 -7.80 -11.48
N THR A 34 3.01 -6.58 -11.42
CA THR A 34 3.73 -5.44 -12.02
C THR A 34 3.91 -4.31 -11.03
N LEU A 35 4.99 -3.58 -11.18
CA LEU A 35 5.31 -2.34 -10.51
C LEU A 35 5.38 -1.23 -11.56
N THR A 36 4.53 -0.21 -11.43
CA THR A 36 4.46 0.91 -12.37
C THR A 36 4.96 2.17 -11.69
N ALA A 37 6.04 2.76 -12.21
CA ALA A 37 6.65 3.96 -11.65
C ALA A 37 5.96 5.23 -12.17
N TYR A 38 5.73 6.16 -11.25
CA TYR A 38 5.32 7.55 -11.48
C TYR A 38 6.35 8.43 -10.78
N LEU A 39 7.19 9.10 -11.56
CA LEU A 39 8.33 9.85 -11.04
C LEU A 39 8.01 11.34 -11.03
N PRO A 40 8.46 12.10 -10.00
CA PRO A 40 8.36 13.56 -9.98
C PRO A 40 9.34 14.19 -10.95
N GLU A 41 9.20 15.49 -11.17
CA GLU A 41 10.26 16.30 -11.76
C GLU A 41 11.38 16.51 -10.72
N GLY A 42 12.62 16.16 -11.07
CA GLY A 42 13.79 16.26 -10.19
C GLY A 42 13.97 15.09 -9.22
N GLU A 43 14.81 15.29 -8.21
CA GLU A 43 15.11 14.26 -7.20
C GLU A 43 13.91 14.02 -6.28
N PRO A 44 13.50 12.76 -6.08
CA PRO A 44 12.39 12.42 -5.21
C PRO A 44 12.69 12.72 -3.73
N LYS A 45 11.72 13.25 -2.99
CA LYS A 45 11.80 13.42 -1.53
C LYS A 45 11.79 12.07 -0.78
N ALA A 46 11.04 11.13 -1.29
CA ALA A 46 10.96 9.74 -0.83
C ALA A 46 10.36 8.86 -1.95
N ALA A 47 10.50 7.54 -1.82
CA ALA A 47 9.85 6.57 -2.69
C ALA A 47 8.68 5.89 -1.94
N ILE A 48 7.53 5.71 -2.61
CA ILE A 48 6.31 5.21 -1.98
C ILE A 48 5.70 4.09 -2.82
N VAL A 49 5.61 2.88 -2.25
CA VAL A 49 4.89 1.77 -2.86
C VAL A 49 3.39 1.96 -2.61
N VAL A 50 2.59 1.99 -3.67
CA VAL A 50 1.14 2.20 -3.62
C VAL A 50 0.41 0.89 -3.86
N CYS A 51 -0.40 0.45 -2.88
CA CYS A 51 -1.16 -0.79 -2.93
C CYS A 51 -2.67 -0.53 -3.01
N PRO A 52 -3.29 -0.63 -4.19
CA PRO A 52 -4.74 -0.45 -4.34
C PRO A 52 -5.54 -1.49 -3.55
N GLY A 53 -6.75 -1.15 -3.14
CA GLY A 53 -7.70 -2.06 -2.54
C GLY A 53 -8.44 -2.94 -3.55
N GLY A 54 -9.44 -3.67 -3.06
CA GLY A 54 -10.25 -4.59 -3.86
C GLY A 54 -10.51 -5.93 -3.19
N SER A 55 -10.53 -5.94 -1.85
CA SER A 55 -10.89 -7.09 -1.02
C SER A 55 -10.02 -8.34 -1.26
N TYR A 56 -8.80 -8.20 -1.80
CA TYR A 56 -7.93 -9.29 -2.26
C TYR A 56 -8.51 -10.15 -3.39
N HIS A 57 -9.58 -9.70 -4.05
CA HIS A 57 -10.16 -10.35 -5.22
C HIS A 57 -9.88 -9.59 -6.53
N TRP A 58 -9.69 -8.27 -6.46
CA TRP A 58 -9.36 -7.39 -7.58
C TRP A 58 -8.56 -6.18 -7.11
N HIS A 59 -8.34 -5.19 -7.96
CA HIS A 59 -7.72 -3.91 -7.63
C HIS A 59 -8.56 -2.76 -8.15
N ASP A 60 -8.72 -1.68 -7.37
CA ASP A 60 -9.15 -0.37 -7.86
C ASP A 60 -7.91 0.41 -8.35
N MET A 61 -7.40 -0.01 -9.52
CA MET A 61 -6.17 0.55 -10.10
C MET A 61 -6.28 2.03 -10.43
N GLU A 62 -7.47 2.50 -10.79
CA GLU A 62 -7.66 3.89 -11.19
C GLU A 62 -7.69 4.82 -9.97
N THR A 63 -8.61 4.61 -9.03
CA THR A 63 -8.86 5.50 -7.90
C THR A 63 -7.76 5.43 -6.84
N GLU A 64 -7.34 4.21 -6.51
CA GLU A 64 -6.43 3.91 -5.38
C GLU A 64 -5.01 3.58 -5.84
N GLY A 65 -4.79 3.47 -7.15
CA GLY A 65 -3.48 3.27 -7.77
C GLY A 65 -3.01 4.49 -8.53
N THR A 66 -3.45 4.63 -9.78
CA THR A 66 -2.99 5.65 -10.74
C THR A 66 -3.15 7.07 -10.21
N LYS A 67 -4.37 7.45 -9.74
CA LYS A 67 -4.61 8.81 -9.25
C LYS A 67 -3.79 9.14 -8.01
N VAL A 68 -3.59 8.16 -7.12
CA VAL A 68 -2.73 8.33 -5.94
C VAL A 68 -1.27 8.54 -6.36
N ALA A 69 -0.77 7.73 -7.28
CA ALA A 69 0.61 7.84 -7.75
C ALA A 69 0.88 9.14 -8.52
N GLN A 70 -0.06 9.58 -9.35
CA GLN A 70 0.02 10.86 -10.04
C GLN A 70 0.04 12.04 -9.07
N TRP A 71 -0.81 12.01 -8.05
CA TRP A 71 -0.80 13.01 -6.99
C TRP A 71 0.53 13.02 -6.24
N LEU A 72 1.03 11.85 -5.78
CA LEU A 72 2.31 11.77 -5.10
C LEU A 72 3.47 12.30 -5.96
N ALA A 73 3.48 11.97 -7.25
CA ALA A 73 4.49 12.47 -8.18
C ALA A 73 4.43 13.99 -8.34
N SER A 74 3.23 14.58 -8.39
CA SER A 74 3.07 16.06 -8.44
C SER A 74 3.54 16.77 -7.16
N GLU A 75 3.58 16.04 -6.04
CA GLU A 75 4.06 16.54 -4.74
C GLU A 75 5.57 16.30 -4.51
N GLY A 76 6.26 15.70 -5.49
CA GLY A 76 7.71 15.47 -5.44
C GLY A 76 8.12 14.12 -4.86
N TYR A 77 7.24 13.12 -4.86
CA TYR A 77 7.53 11.76 -4.40
C TYR A 77 7.59 10.77 -5.58
N ALA A 78 8.53 9.83 -5.56
CA ALA A 78 8.51 8.72 -6.50
C ALA A 78 7.45 7.70 -6.06
N ALA A 79 6.42 7.49 -6.85
CA ALA A 79 5.34 6.55 -6.51
C ALA A 79 5.40 5.31 -7.40
N TYR A 80 5.21 4.13 -6.79
CA TYR A 80 5.31 2.84 -7.45
C TYR A 80 4.02 2.04 -7.21
N VAL A 81 3.14 2.00 -8.21
CA VAL A 81 1.87 1.26 -8.09
C VAL A 81 2.12 -0.23 -8.25
N LEU A 82 1.86 -0.99 -7.19
CA LEU A 82 2.00 -2.43 -7.15
C LEU A 82 0.68 -3.11 -7.51
N LYS A 83 0.65 -3.82 -8.66
CA LYS A 83 -0.41 -4.76 -8.99
C LYS A 83 -0.03 -6.13 -8.42
N TYR A 84 -0.32 -6.34 -7.14
CA TYR A 84 0.00 -7.58 -6.43
C TYR A 84 -0.95 -8.73 -6.77
N ARG A 85 -0.60 -9.96 -6.43
CA ARG A 85 -1.44 -11.15 -6.63
C ARG A 85 -2.72 -11.08 -5.81
N VAL A 86 -3.82 -11.53 -6.38
CA VAL A 86 -5.14 -11.58 -5.73
C VAL A 86 -5.87 -12.88 -6.08
N ALA A 87 -6.92 -13.19 -5.35
CA ALA A 87 -7.77 -14.36 -5.60
C ALA A 87 -8.42 -14.37 -7.00
N GLY A 88 -8.74 -13.18 -7.52
CA GLY A 88 -9.34 -12.99 -8.83
C GLY A 88 -10.86 -12.85 -8.81
N LYS A 89 -11.38 -12.08 -9.75
CA LYS A 89 -12.83 -11.83 -9.89
C LYS A 89 -13.63 -13.10 -10.18
N PHE A 90 -13.06 -14.02 -10.95
CA PHE A 90 -13.72 -15.28 -11.31
C PHE A 90 -13.97 -16.14 -10.08
N GLU A 91 -13.02 -16.23 -9.18
CA GLU A 91 -13.19 -16.95 -7.92
C GLU A 91 -14.27 -16.33 -7.04
N PHE A 92 -14.40 -15.00 -7.05
CA PHE A 92 -15.44 -14.30 -6.31
C PHE A 92 -16.85 -14.63 -6.84
N VAL A 93 -17.03 -14.75 -8.16
CA VAL A 93 -18.34 -14.96 -8.81
C VAL A 93 -18.69 -16.45 -8.88
N ALA A 94 -17.71 -17.31 -9.16
CA ALA A 94 -17.95 -18.74 -9.32
C ALA A 94 -18.07 -19.44 -7.96
N LYS A 95 -19.16 -20.18 -7.76
CA LYS A 95 -19.33 -21.05 -6.57
C LYS A 95 -18.33 -22.22 -6.53
N TYR A 96 -17.50 -22.40 -7.55
CA TYR A 96 -16.48 -23.48 -7.68
C TYR A 96 -15.11 -23.10 -7.14
N ARG A 97 -15.08 -22.42 -5.98
CA ARG A 97 -13.84 -21.91 -5.33
C ARG A 97 -12.85 -23.01 -4.94
N THR A 98 -13.30 -24.25 -4.88
CA THR A 98 -12.44 -25.41 -4.61
C THR A 98 -11.65 -25.88 -5.84
N ILE A 99 -12.11 -25.56 -7.06
CA ILE A 99 -11.53 -25.99 -8.32
C ILE A 99 -10.60 -24.93 -8.90
N VAL A 100 -11.03 -23.65 -8.85
CA VAL A 100 -10.23 -22.53 -9.34
C VAL A 100 -9.63 -21.82 -8.13
N ARG A 101 -8.38 -22.10 -7.84
CA ARG A 101 -7.65 -21.47 -6.73
C ARG A 101 -6.91 -20.24 -7.25
N GLY A 102 -7.34 -19.06 -6.80
CA GLY A 102 -6.57 -17.84 -6.95
C GLY A 102 -5.42 -17.76 -5.95
N HIS A 103 -4.73 -16.64 -5.96
CA HIS A 103 -3.61 -16.38 -5.04
C HIS A 103 -4.11 -16.12 -3.62
N ARG A 104 -3.32 -16.56 -2.64
CA ARG A 104 -3.61 -16.47 -1.20
C ARG A 104 -2.36 -16.03 -0.44
N HIS A 105 -2.54 -15.68 0.82
CA HIS A 105 -1.40 -15.54 1.73
C HIS A 105 -0.51 -16.79 1.67
N PRO A 106 0.83 -16.63 1.55
CA PRO A 106 1.62 -15.39 1.66
C PRO A 106 1.96 -14.71 0.32
N ASP A 107 1.31 -15.03 -0.79
CA ASP A 107 1.67 -14.48 -2.11
C ASP A 107 1.69 -12.95 -2.13
N MET A 108 0.69 -12.29 -1.53
CA MET A 108 0.57 -10.84 -1.50
C MET A 108 1.70 -10.17 -0.72
N ILE A 109 2.08 -10.74 0.43
CA ILE A 109 3.19 -10.19 1.22
C ILE A 109 4.54 -10.42 0.54
N CYS A 110 4.71 -11.52 -0.21
CA CYS A 110 5.88 -11.69 -1.07
C CYS A 110 5.96 -10.57 -2.12
N ASP A 111 4.82 -10.21 -2.73
CA ASP A 111 4.80 -9.19 -3.78
C ASP A 111 5.18 -7.81 -3.26
N ILE A 112 4.66 -7.40 -2.10
CA ILE A 112 5.03 -6.10 -1.52
C ILE A 112 6.47 -6.10 -1.01
N GLN A 113 6.96 -7.18 -0.39
CA GLN A 113 8.36 -7.28 0.01
C GLN A 113 9.30 -7.20 -1.20
N ARG A 114 8.94 -7.85 -2.31
CA ARG A 114 9.71 -7.75 -3.55
C ARG A 114 9.69 -6.34 -4.13
N ALA A 115 8.55 -5.66 -4.10
CA ALA A 115 8.45 -4.26 -4.53
C ALA A 115 9.33 -3.34 -3.67
N ILE A 116 9.27 -3.45 -2.34
CA ILE A 116 10.12 -2.67 -1.41
C ILE A 116 11.61 -2.95 -1.69
N GLN A 117 12.00 -4.22 -1.85
CA GLN A 117 13.37 -4.59 -2.20
C GLN A 117 13.83 -3.88 -3.47
N LEU A 118 13.07 -4.01 -4.57
CA LEU A 118 13.43 -3.43 -5.86
C LEU A 118 13.51 -1.89 -5.84
N VAL A 119 12.64 -1.24 -5.08
CA VAL A 119 12.67 0.21 -4.91
C VAL A 119 13.91 0.63 -4.12
N ARG A 120 14.24 -0.06 -3.01
CA ARG A 120 15.45 0.23 -2.22
C ARG A 120 16.76 -0.07 -2.96
N GLU A 121 16.78 -1.02 -3.87
CA GLU A 121 17.95 -1.30 -4.70
C GLU A 121 18.24 -0.16 -5.72
N ARG A 122 17.30 0.77 -5.92
CA ARG A 122 17.37 1.87 -6.91
C ARG A 122 17.32 3.26 -6.29
N TYR A 123 16.95 3.35 -5.01
CA TYR A 123 16.72 4.62 -4.35
C TYR A 123 17.29 4.58 -2.92
N ASP A 124 18.24 5.46 -2.66
CA ASP A 124 18.97 5.51 -1.38
C ASP A 124 18.21 6.23 -0.26
N GLY A 125 17.15 6.98 -0.58
CA GLY A 125 16.33 7.71 0.38
C GLY A 125 15.26 6.87 1.07
N PRO A 126 14.36 7.51 1.84
CA PRO A 126 13.28 6.84 2.55
C PRO A 126 12.31 6.10 1.60
N VAL A 127 11.95 4.86 1.95
CA VAL A 127 11.00 4.04 1.18
C VAL A 127 9.82 3.67 2.08
N GLY A 128 8.64 4.21 1.79
CA GLY A 128 7.41 3.92 2.49
C GLY A 128 6.39 3.16 1.66
N ALA A 129 5.24 2.88 2.27
CA ALA A 129 4.13 2.25 1.58
C ALA A 129 2.79 2.86 1.98
N ILE A 130 1.93 3.12 1.00
CA ILE A 130 0.54 3.56 1.19
C ILE A 130 -0.41 2.55 0.56
N GLY A 131 -1.48 2.23 1.25
CA GLY A 131 -2.44 1.26 0.75
C GLY A 131 -3.86 1.53 1.22
N PHE A 132 -4.81 1.02 0.44
CA PHE A 132 -6.23 1.34 0.57
C PHE A 132 -7.03 0.07 0.84
N SER A 133 -7.94 0.07 1.82
CA SER A 133 -8.80 -1.08 2.09
C SER A 133 -8.00 -2.37 2.34
N ALA A 134 -8.14 -3.38 1.49
CA ALA A 134 -7.30 -4.59 1.51
C ALA A 134 -5.82 -4.28 1.22
N GLY A 135 -5.52 -3.26 0.39
CA GLY A 135 -4.16 -2.75 0.19
C GLY A 135 -3.61 -2.08 1.45
N GLY A 136 -4.48 -1.44 2.26
CA GLY A 136 -4.12 -0.91 3.58
C GLY A 136 -3.71 -2.02 4.56
N HIS A 137 -4.43 -3.14 4.55
CA HIS A 137 -4.02 -4.34 5.26
C HIS A 137 -2.65 -4.85 4.79
N LEU A 138 -2.41 -4.85 3.47
CA LEU A 138 -1.15 -5.35 2.91
C LEU A 138 0.05 -4.49 3.30
N VAL A 139 -0.05 -3.16 3.22
CA VAL A 139 1.07 -2.28 3.59
C VAL A 139 1.36 -2.32 5.09
N MET A 140 0.31 -2.43 5.92
CA MET A 140 0.50 -2.61 7.36
C MET A 140 1.13 -3.96 7.67
N SER A 141 0.71 -5.06 6.98
CA SER A 141 1.37 -6.36 7.08
C SER A 141 2.86 -6.27 6.73
N ALA A 142 3.24 -5.50 5.70
CA ALA A 142 4.66 -5.28 5.39
C ALA A 142 5.40 -4.55 6.53
N GLY A 143 4.73 -3.59 7.19
CA GLY A 143 5.26 -2.88 8.36
C GLY A 143 5.39 -3.74 9.64
N GLU A 144 4.67 -4.86 9.75
CA GLU A 144 4.71 -5.74 10.91
C GLU A 144 5.59 -6.98 10.71
N TYR A 145 5.63 -7.49 9.47
CA TYR A 145 6.30 -8.75 9.12
C TYR A 145 7.62 -8.55 8.36
N PHE A 146 8.19 -7.35 8.35
CA PHE A 146 9.44 -7.06 7.63
C PHE A 146 10.62 -7.93 8.10
N GLY A 147 10.63 -8.36 9.36
CA GLY A 147 11.65 -9.25 9.91
C GLY A 147 11.56 -10.70 9.43
N THR A 148 10.48 -11.05 8.71
CA THR A 148 10.30 -12.38 8.09
C THR A 148 10.56 -12.27 6.60
N ASN A 149 11.60 -12.92 6.10
CA ASN A 149 11.89 -12.97 4.67
C ASN A 149 10.94 -13.96 3.96
N PHE A 150 9.79 -13.48 3.44
CA PHE A 150 8.90 -14.32 2.64
C PHE A 150 9.44 -14.60 1.23
N LEU A 151 10.46 -13.85 0.77
CA LEU A 151 11.07 -14.01 -0.54
C LEU A 151 11.99 -15.24 -0.60
N SER A 152 12.45 -15.76 0.54
CA SER A 152 13.28 -16.95 0.64
C SER A 152 12.63 -18.18 -0.02
N ARG A 153 11.30 -18.26 -0.05
CA ARG A 153 10.55 -19.31 -0.76
C ARG A 153 10.78 -19.31 -2.28
N TYR A 154 11.33 -18.23 -2.83
CA TYR A 154 11.72 -18.08 -4.23
C TYR A 154 13.24 -17.99 -4.40
N GLY A 155 14.00 -18.37 -3.36
CA GLY A 155 15.46 -18.34 -3.37
C GLY A 155 16.04 -16.92 -3.36
N ILE A 156 15.29 -15.91 -2.89
CA ILE A 156 15.73 -14.53 -2.83
C ILE A 156 16.09 -14.16 -1.38
N GLU A 157 17.36 -13.75 -1.21
CA GLU A 157 17.89 -13.21 0.04
C GLU A 157 18.25 -11.73 -0.17
N PRO A 158 17.36 -10.80 0.25
CA PRO A 158 17.58 -9.37 0.02
C PRO A 158 18.81 -8.86 0.75
N ALA A 159 19.66 -8.08 0.05
CA ALA A 159 20.75 -7.35 0.66
C ALA A 159 20.32 -6.03 1.30
N VAL A 160 19.09 -5.61 1.04
CA VAL A 160 18.47 -4.38 1.58
C VAL A 160 17.38 -4.69 2.57
N SER A 161 17.04 -3.72 3.41
CA SER A 161 15.96 -3.86 4.40
C SER A 161 14.59 -4.02 3.71
N LEU A 162 13.78 -4.96 4.19
CA LEU A 162 12.38 -5.11 3.80
C LEU A 162 11.42 -4.25 4.64
N ARG A 163 11.95 -3.57 5.68
CA ARG A 163 11.15 -2.68 6.53
C ARG A 163 10.85 -1.39 5.79
N PRO A 164 9.58 -1.01 5.56
CA PRO A 164 9.25 0.33 5.10
C PRO A 164 9.61 1.36 6.18
N ASP A 165 10.01 2.57 5.78
CA ASP A 165 10.34 3.64 6.72
C ASP A 165 9.08 4.26 7.34
N PHE A 166 7.96 4.16 6.65
CA PHE A 166 6.62 4.51 7.11
C PHE A 166 5.55 3.72 6.37
N VAL A 167 4.36 3.60 6.96
CA VAL A 167 3.19 2.99 6.31
C VAL A 167 1.95 3.85 6.47
N ALA A 168 1.11 3.89 5.45
CA ALA A 168 -0.12 4.65 5.44
C ALA A 168 -1.32 3.76 5.05
N PRO A 169 -1.91 3.02 6.00
CA PRO A 169 -3.14 2.27 5.78
C PRO A 169 -4.36 3.20 5.79
N ILE A 170 -5.01 3.35 4.63
CA ILE A 170 -6.18 4.20 4.43
C ILE A 170 -7.45 3.32 4.43
N TYR A 171 -8.40 3.61 5.31
CA TYR A 171 -9.61 2.79 5.59
C TYR A 171 -9.34 1.28 5.55
N PRO A 172 -8.33 0.80 6.30
CA PRO A 172 -7.81 -0.55 6.14
C PRO A 172 -8.76 -1.61 6.69
N VAL A 173 -8.71 -2.80 6.09
CA VAL A 173 -9.04 -4.02 6.81
C VAL A 173 -7.95 -4.23 7.87
N VAL A 174 -8.32 -4.60 9.09
CA VAL A 174 -7.38 -4.81 10.20
C VAL A 174 -7.55 -6.19 10.81
N THR A 175 -8.70 -6.45 11.45
CA THR A 175 -8.95 -7.76 12.05
C THR A 175 -9.52 -8.77 11.07
N LEU A 176 -9.00 -10.00 11.12
CA LEU A 176 -9.56 -11.16 10.42
C LEU A 176 -10.17 -12.19 11.37
N SER A 177 -10.10 -11.97 12.69
CA SER A 177 -10.49 -12.92 13.73
C SER A 177 -11.90 -12.72 14.24
N ALA A 178 -12.25 -11.50 14.61
CA ALA A 178 -13.48 -11.17 15.35
C ALA A 178 -14.29 -10.08 14.63
N PRO A 179 -15.54 -9.80 14.97
CA PRO A 179 -16.18 -8.56 14.56
C PRO A 179 -15.31 -7.38 14.99
N PRO A 180 -15.11 -6.37 14.10
CA PRO A 180 -15.83 -6.04 12.86
C PRO A 180 -15.19 -6.58 11.57
N VAL A 181 -14.93 -7.85 11.46
CA VAL A 181 -14.23 -8.47 10.31
C VAL A 181 -14.90 -8.18 8.97
N HIS A 182 -14.11 -7.78 7.99
CA HIS A 182 -14.52 -7.73 6.58
C HIS A 182 -14.39 -9.11 5.93
N LYS A 183 -15.47 -9.89 5.94
CA LYS A 183 -15.48 -11.31 5.54
C LYS A 183 -14.96 -11.57 4.13
N ARG A 184 -15.23 -10.66 3.18
CA ARG A 184 -14.75 -10.78 1.79
C ARG A 184 -13.23 -10.71 1.71
N SER A 185 -12.60 -9.71 2.33
CA SER A 185 -11.14 -9.59 2.36
C SER A 185 -10.48 -10.77 3.06
N ARG A 186 -11.06 -11.21 4.19
CA ARG A 186 -10.59 -12.41 4.89
C ARG A 186 -10.60 -13.64 3.97
N LEU A 187 -11.67 -13.86 3.23
CA LEU A 187 -11.79 -14.97 2.30
C LEU A 187 -10.80 -14.82 1.13
N GLY A 188 -10.68 -13.62 0.56
CA GLY A 188 -9.74 -13.32 -0.53
C GLY A 188 -8.29 -13.55 -0.13
N LEU A 189 -7.90 -13.22 1.11
CA LEU A 189 -6.54 -13.42 1.61
C LEU A 189 -6.25 -14.88 1.98
N LEU A 190 -7.13 -15.51 2.75
CA LEU A 190 -6.88 -16.82 3.36
C LEU A 190 -7.45 -18.01 2.57
N GLY A 191 -8.48 -17.78 1.76
CA GLY A 191 -9.19 -18.85 1.07
C GLY A 191 -10.15 -19.61 1.99
N GLU A 192 -10.94 -20.52 1.41
CA GLU A 192 -12.08 -21.16 2.10
C GLU A 192 -11.67 -22.12 3.21
N TRP A 193 -10.57 -22.84 3.05
CA TRP A 193 -10.13 -23.84 4.02
C TRP A 193 -9.27 -23.23 5.13
N THR A 194 -8.34 -22.34 4.73
CA THR A 194 -7.42 -21.70 5.68
C THR A 194 -8.17 -20.73 6.61
N VAL A 195 -9.23 -20.10 6.11
CA VAL A 195 -10.08 -19.19 6.90
C VAL A 195 -10.77 -19.87 8.09
N LEU A 196 -10.90 -21.19 8.08
CA LEU A 196 -11.48 -21.94 9.18
C LEU A 196 -10.53 -22.08 10.38
N LYS A 197 -9.22 -21.92 10.15
CA LYS A 197 -8.19 -22.02 11.20
C LYS A 197 -8.11 -20.70 11.96
N GLN A 198 -8.39 -20.73 13.27
CA GLN A 198 -8.34 -19.53 14.12
C GLN A 198 -6.94 -18.91 14.13
N GLU A 199 -5.89 -19.72 14.28
CA GLU A 199 -4.50 -19.26 14.27
C GLU A 199 -4.12 -18.48 13.01
N MET A 200 -4.64 -18.88 11.84
CA MET A 200 -4.39 -18.17 10.58
C MET A 200 -5.15 -16.85 10.48
N ARG A 201 -6.34 -16.78 11.09
CA ARG A 201 -7.04 -15.49 11.22
C ARG A 201 -6.30 -14.57 12.17
N ASP A 202 -5.84 -15.11 13.29
CA ASP A 202 -5.09 -14.35 14.28
C ASP A 202 -3.75 -13.87 13.75
N SER A 203 -3.02 -14.71 13.01
CA SER A 203 -1.73 -14.33 12.41
C SER A 203 -1.82 -13.27 11.33
N MET A 204 -3.02 -12.98 10.82
CA MET A 204 -3.25 -11.93 9.83
C MET A 204 -4.20 -10.83 10.35
N SER A 205 -4.40 -10.77 11.66
CA SER A 205 -5.12 -9.70 12.35
C SER A 205 -4.12 -8.70 12.90
N LEU A 206 -4.00 -7.57 12.20
CA LEU A 206 -2.91 -6.59 12.38
C LEU A 206 -2.80 -6.04 13.80
N GLU A 207 -3.93 -5.84 14.47
CA GLU A 207 -3.96 -5.35 15.85
C GLU A 207 -3.23 -6.25 16.86
N LYS A 208 -2.89 -7.48 16.44
CA LYS A 208 -2.19 -8.48 17.28
C LYS A 208 -0.68 -8.53 17.04
N HIS A 209 -0.19 -7.82 16.02
CA HIS A 209 1.19 -7.96 15.55
C HIS A 209 2.00 -6.67 15.57
N VAL A 210 1.41 -5.59 16.09
CA VAL A 210 2.14 -4.34 16.33
C VAL A 210 3.27 -4.59 17.35
N LYS A 211 4.50 -4.17 17.00
CA LYS A 211 5.72 -4.35 17.78
C LYS A 211 6.42 -3.01 17.98
N PRO A 212 7.35 -2.90 18.94
CA PRO A 212 8.10 -1.66 19.17
C PRO A 212 8.89 -1.14 17.95
N ASP A 213 9.23 -2.02 17.00
CA ASP A 213 9.95 -1.71 15.76
C ASP A 213 9.03 -1.52 14.55
N THR A 214 7.70 -1.55 14.74
CA THR A 214 6.72 -1.16 13.71
C THR A 214 7.00 0.26 13.23
N PRO A 215 7.03 0.52 11.91
CA PRO A 215 7.31 1.87 11.39
C PRO A 215 6.22 2.87 11.77
N PRO A 216 6.49 4.19 11.68
CA PRO A 216 5.47 5.23 11.85
C PRO A 216 4.25 5.00 10.94
N VAL A 217 3.05 5.29 11.46
CA VAL A 217 1.78 4.96 10.77
C VAL A 217 0.91 6.20 10.56
N PHE A 218 0.44 6.41 9.33
CA PHE A 218 -0.66 7.32 9.02
C PHE A 218 -1.93 6.51 8.81
N LEU A 219 -2.86 6.57 9.75
CA LEU A 219 -4.11 5.81 9.75
C LEU A 219 -5.31 6.71 9.53
N LEU A 220 -6.22 6.31 8.64
CA LEU A 220 -7.40 7.09 8.29
C LEU A 220 -8.60 6.21 7.96
N ASN A 221 -9.79 6.63 8.38
CA ASN A 221 -11.07 6.03 7.98
C ASN A 221 -12.23 7.01 8.07
N CYS A 222 -13.42 6.58 7.62
CA CYS A 222 -14.68 7.29 7.81
C CYS A 222 -15.64 6.47 8.69
N VAL A 223 -16.41 7.15 9.55
CA VAL A 223 -17.39 6.49 10.45
C VAL A 223 -18.54 5.87 9.66
N ASP A 224 -18.95 6.51 8.57
CA ASP A 224 -20.04 6.08 7.70
C ASP A 224 -19.64 5.03 6.65
N ASP A 225 -18.42 4.46 6.75
CA ASP A 225 -17.93 3.43 5.82
C ASP A 225 -18.85 2.18 5.82
N PRO A 226 -19.54 1.89 4.69
CA PRO A 226 -20.45 0.75 4.61
C PRO A 226 -19.73 -0.59 4.37
N ILE A 227 -18.45 -0.57 3.99
CA ILE A 227 -17.68 -1.72 3.54
C ILE A 227 -16.77 -2.25 4.65
N VAL A 228 -15.85 -1.41 5.13
CA VAL A 228 -14.95 -1.74 6.23
C VAL A 228 -15.33 -0.91 7.44
N LYS A 229 -15.86 -1.57 8.45
CA LYS A 229 -16.32 -0.89 9.67
C LYS A 229 -15.17 -0.15 10.34
N TYR A 230 -15.40 1.11 10.74
CA TYR A 230 -14.40 2.01 11.32
C TYR A 230 -13.68 1.44 12.55
N GLN A 231 -14.33 0.52 13.28
CA GLN A 231 -13.73 -0.18 14.41
C GLN A 231 -12.48 -0.99 14.03
N ASN A 232 -12.27 -1.33 12.74
CA ASN A 232 -11.00 -1.88 12.28
C ASN A 232 -9.85 -0.91 12.58
N SER A 233 -10.01 0.37 12.23
CA SER A 233 -8.99 1.40 12.49
C SER A 233 -8.83 1.67 13.98
N GLU A 234 -9.91 1.68 14.77
CA GLU A 234 -9.82 1.85 16.23
C GLU A 234 -9.04 0.71 16.91
N LEU A 235 -9.19 -0.53 16.44
CA LEU A 235 -8.38 -1.65 16.94
C LEU A 235 -6.90 -1.45 16.65
N LEU A 236 -6.56 -0.99 15.45
CA LEU A 236 -5.17 -0.74 15.08
C LEU A 236 -4.59 0.46 15.85
N ASP A 237 -5.32 1.57 15.96
CA ASP A 237 -4.95 2.75 16.74
C ASP A 237 -4.64 2.39 18.20
N SER A 238 -5.52 1.59 18.82
CA SER A 238 -5.32 1.10 20.19
C SER A 238 -4.05 0.27 20.33
N ALA A 239 -3.75 -0.60 19.36
CA ALA A 239 -2.55 -1.42 19.37
C ALA A 239 -1.28 -0.57 19.14
N LEU A 240 -1.32 0.40 18.22
CA LEU A 240 -0.22 1.35 17.98
C LEU A 240 0.07 2.18 19.23
N THR A 241 -0.96 2.72 19.87
CA THR A 241 -0.85 3.48 21.13
C THR A 241 -0.25 2.62 22.25
N ALA A 242 -0.74 1.41 22.45
CA ALA A 242 -0.23 0.49 23.47
C ALA A 242 1.25 0.15 23.29
N ASN A 243 1.73 0.07 22.04
CA ASN A 243 3.13 -0.19 21.71
C ASN A 243 3.95 1.11 21.54
N ARG A 244 3.39 2.29 21.76
CA ARG A 244 4.04 3.60 21.63
C ARG A 244 4.62 3.86 20.24
N ILE A 245 3.95 3.36 19.21
CA ILE A 245 4.35 3.62 17.83
C ILE A 245 3.95 5.05 17.44
N PRO A 246 4.85 5.85 16.85
CA PRO A 246 4.50 7.15 16.30
C PRO A 246 3.43 6.99 15.22
N HIS A 247 2.26 7.57 15.42
CA HIS A 247 1.19 7.49 14.43
C HIS A 247 0.26 8.70 14.48
N LEU A 248 -0.40 8.98 13.36
CA LEU A 248 -1.49 9.93 13.26
C LEU A 248 -2.75 9.16 12.83
N TYR A 249 -3.76 9.16 13.68
CA TYR A 249 -5.06 8.59 13.35
C TYR A 249 -6.08 9.70 13.08
N THR A 250 -6.66 9.69 11.89
CA THR A 250 -7.72 10.61 11.48
C THR A 250 -8.99 9.85 11.18
N GLN A 251 -10.08 10.19 11.85
CA GLN A 251 -11.40 9.62 11.61
C GLN A 251 -12.36 10.71 11.14
N TYR A 252 -12.80 10.62 9.88
CA TYR A 252 -13.82 11.52 9.33
C TYR A 252 -15.23 11.00 9.67
N LYS A 253 -16.18 11.92 9.79
CA LYS A 253 -17.58 11.54 10.04
C LYS A 253 -18.20 10.90 8.81
N THR A 254 -17.92 11.48 7.63
CA THR A 254 -18.50 11.11 6.35
C THR A 254 -17.43 10.96 5.28
N GLY A 255 -17.75 10.19 4.23
CA GLY A 255 -16.86 9.96 3.10
C GLY A 255 -16.90 8.53 2.59
N GLY A 256 -17.47 7.62 3.35
CA GLY A 256 -17.64 6.22 2.96
C GLY A 256 -16.34 5.49 2.75
N HIS A 257 -16.27 4.75 1.64
CA HIS A 257 -15.15 3.87 1.30
C HIS A 257 -14.71 4.03 -0.15
N GLY A 258 -13.41 3.85 -0.45
CA GLY A 258 -12.90 3.77 -1.82
C GLY A 258 -12.78 5.12 -2.53
N PHE A 259 -12.58 6.21 -1.80
CA PHE A 259 -12.41 7.52 -2.43
C PHE A 259 -10.99 7.75 -2.98
N GLY A 260 -9.95 7.12 -2.41
CA GLY A 260 -8.55 7.27 -2.84
C GLY A 260 -8.15 8.73 -3.07
N ALA A 261 -7.46 9.02 -4.17
CA ALA A 261 -7.15 10.37 -4.63
C ALA A 261 -8.07 10.82 -5.78
N ASN A 262 -9.29 10.30 -5.87
CA ASN A 262 -10.24 10.70 -6.91
C ASN A 262 -11.14 11.86 -6.42
N PRO A 263 -10.98 13.09 -6.95
CA PRO A 263 -11.78 14.24 -6.52
C PRO A 263 -13.30 14.06 -6.66
N GLU A 264 -13.75 13.23 -7.62
CA GLU A 264 -15.17 12.96 -7.85
C GLU A 264 -15.80 12.08 -6.77
N LYS A 265 -14.96 11.32 -6.02
CA LYS A 265 -15.38 10.43 -4.94
C LYS A 265 -15.15 11.03 -3.56
N GLN A 266 -14.46 12.17 -3.47
CA GLN A 266 -14.16 12.87 -2.23
C GLN A 266 -15.24 13.89 -1.87
N ASN A 267 -15.51 14.04 -0.58
CA ASN A 267 -16.31 15.13 -0.01
C ASN A 267 -15.41 16.17 0.69
N GLU A 268 -16.00 17.17 1.32
CA GLU A 268 -15.25 18.25 2.00
C GLU A 268 -14.36 17.73 3.16
N GLU A 269 -14.75 16.66 3.84
CA GLU A 269 -13.90 16.05 4.87
C GLU A 269 -12.76 15.25 4.24
N THR A 270 -13.09 14.36 3.32
CA THR A 270 -12.08 13.44 2.75
C THR A 270 -11.09 14.12 1.80
N LYS A 271 -11.37 15.29 1.25
CA LYS A 271 -10.36 16.10 0.54
C LYS A 271 -9.17 16.50 1.42
N GLN A 272 -9.35 16.52 2.74
CA GLN A 272 -8.31 16.94 3.68
C GLN A 272 -7.25 15.87 3.93
N TRP A 273 -7.47 14.60 3.51
CA TRP A 273 -6.53 13.54 3.83
C TRP A 273 -5.17 13.70 3.14
N GLN A 274 -5.17 14.18 1.90
CA GLN A 274 -3.95 14.33 1.11
C GLN A 274 -3.01 15.41 1.72
N PRO A 275 -3.47 16.63 2.03
CA PRO A 275 -2.67 17.60 2.77
C PRO A 275 -2.22 17.09 4.14
N ALA A 276 -3.10 16.43 4.89
CA ALA A 276 -2.77 15.91 6.21
C ALA A 276 -1.67 14.83 6.15
N PHE A 277 -1.74 13.94 5.14
CA PHE A 277 -0.68 12.95 4.90
C PHE A 277 0.66 13.62 4.61
N LEU A 278 0.71 14.64 3.73
CA LEU A 278 1.95 15.33 3.39
C LEU A 278 2.58 16.04 4.60
N ILE A 279 1.76 16.69 5.42
CA ILE A 279 2.24 17.35 6.66
C ILE A 279 2.84 16.28 7.60
N TRP A 280 2.12 15.20 7.84
CA TRP A 280 2.60 14.10 8.68
C TRP A 280 3.87 13.47 8.12
N LEU A 281 3.93 13.21 6.81
CA LEU A 281 5.09 12.58 6.18
C LEU A 281 6.35 13.44 6.30
N ASN A 282 6.24 14.76 6.11
CA ASN A 282 7.35 15.68 6.31
C ASN A 282 7.89 15.60 7.75
N GLN A 283 7.01 15.56 8.75
CA GLN A 283 7.42 15.42 10.16
C GLN A 283 8.16 14.09 10.40
N VAL A 284 7.69 12.98 9.81
CA VAL A 284 8.34 11.67 9.94
C VAL A 284 9.73 11.70 9.29
N MET A 285 9.87 12.31 8.13
CA MET A 285 11.17 12.40 7.44
C MET A 285 12.19 13.28 8.19
N GLU A 286 11.77 14.41 8.74
CA GLU A 286 12.62 15.30 9.55
C GLU A 286 13.18 14.59 10.80
N HIS A 287 12.38 13.73 11.45
CA HIS A 287 12.83 12.97 12.63
C HIS A 287 13.69 11.74 12.29
N SER A 288 13.71 11.33 11.02
CA SER A 288 14.49 10.18 10.54
C SER A 288 15.89 10.57 10.04
N ASP A 289 16.18 11.86 9.90
CA ASP A 289 17.50 12.36 9.52
C ASP A 289 18.35 12.66 10.78
N PRO A 290 19.30 11.79 11.18
CA PRO A 290 20.15 12.01 12.38
C PRO A 290 21.18 13.14 12.19
N GLY A 291 21.23 13.80 11.01
CA GLY A 291 22.16 14.87 10.68
C GLY A 291 21.66 16.29 10.90
N GLY A 292 20.38 16.49 11.27
CA GLY A 292 19.76 17.82 11.37
C GLY A 292 19.91 18.55 12.74
N LEU A 293 20.66 18.02 13.69
CA LEU A 293 21.02 18.73 14.93
C LEU A 293 22.53 19.01 14.93
N GLY A 294 22.94 19.87 14.01
CA GLY A 294 24.29 20.42 13.92
C GLY A 294 24.26 21.92 14.00
N ASP A 295 24.75 22.42 15.12
CA ASP A 295 25.21 23.79 15.45
C ASP A 295 24.17 24.84 15.77
#